data_d1e65d9df99fcb06e865cca1bec90c4f
#
_entry.id   d1e65d9df99fcb06e865cca1bec90c4f
#
_cell.length_a   1.000
_cell.length_b   1.000
_cell.length_c   1.000
_cell.angle_alpha   90.00
_cell.angle_beta   90.00
_cell.angle_gamma   90.00
#
_symmetry.space_group_name_H-M   'P 1'
#
loop_
_entity.id
_entity.type
_entity.pdbx_description
1 polymer ?
#
loop_
_entity_poly.entity_id
_entity_poly.type
_entity_poly.pdbx_seq_one_letter_code
_entity_poly.pdbx_strand_id
1 'polypeptide(L)'
;ALTGRLAVRSGMHTVSFPPEGAGLPAEEVTIAEILSEAGYNTAFVGKGHQGDIEESFLHNQGFDEAQFSMYNQFPPAMWHATGQEANGTIGFLPDMTERKYLVDQTWRPYGWIMDIEGKKGGKARETLPATLEDTLENYRKLIDMHQEKALDYINRKADDDKPFYLAYWPNVYDLMRHGQEITTSNGSPFAQNMERMDRHIGEILDLLEEKGIAENTLVVAMADNGPMTELVGGMYQVVFNGGKGDYREGGIRVTAFAQWDGVIEPGTYVGDMITVHDLFTTFARLGGAMDLIPRDRIIDGVDQTATFIYGDAQSRRDYYHIYTGPYHAATIKQQYKRVWLGGRPGLVKNDFYDLYQDPREMRGMMAQFLWAWGPFDMVKRRHDQMNEKYPFTPTRHDVPFVGIENLRPESKVYQETIRKTMNVGK
;
A
#
# COMPACT_ATOMS: atom_id res chain seq x y z
N ALA A 1 -3.93 -5.40 2.06
CA ALA A 1 -3.22 -6.70 2.04
C ALA A 1 -3.03 -7.26 3.44
N LEU A 2 -2.33 -6.54 4.34
CA LEU A 2 -1.84 -7.12 5.60
C LEU A 2 -2.91 -7.73 6.49
N THR A 3 -4.07 -7.10 6.66
CA THR A 3 -5.12 -7.52 7.61
C THR A 3 -6.35 -8.17 6.95
N GLY A 4 -6.44 -8.17 5.62
CA GLY A 4 -7.63 -8.63 4.91
C GLY A 4 -8.89 -7.82 5.15
N ARG A 5 -8.77 -6.62 5.74
CA ARG A 5 -9.88 -5.76 6.17
C ARG A 5 -9.89 -4.43 5.43
N LEU A 6 -11.05 -3.85 5.24
CA LEU A 6 -11.17 -2.46 4.81
C LEU A 6 -10.43 -1.54 5.78
N ALA A 7 -9.69 -0.57 5.26
CA ALA A 7 -8.86 0.34 6.07
C ALA A 7 -9.65 1.08 7.17
N VAL A 8 -10.91 1.38 6.93
CA VAL A 8 -11.81 1.99 7.93
C VAL A 8 -12.04 1.11 9.17
N ARG A 9 -11.88 -0.22 9.03
CA ARG A 9 -12.10 -1.15 10.15
C ARG A 9 -10.92 -1.20 11.11
N SER A 10 -9.71 -0.91 10.60
CA SER A 10 -8.46 -0.92 11.38
C SER A 10 -8.00 0.47 11.82
N GLY A 11 -8.78 1.51 11.56
CA GLY A 11 -8.38 2.89 11.85
C GLY A 11 -7.38 3.50 10.87
N MET A 12 -6.97 2.74 9.84
CA MET A 12 -5.98 3.17 8.84
C MET A 12 -6.64 3.74 7.57
N HIS A 13 -7.70 4.52 7.72
CA HIS A 13 -8.49 5.05 6.62
C HIS A 13 -7.95 6.36 6.01
N THR A 14 -6.92 6.92 6.62
CA THR A 14 -6.17 8.08 6.12
C THR A 14 -4.70 7.73 6.03
N VAL A 15 -4.00 8.43 5.15
CA VAL A 15 -2.53 8.32 5.07
C VAL A 15 -1.94 9.05 6.26
N SER A 16 -1.15 8.34 7.07
CA SER A 16 -0.40 8.95 8.15
C SER A 16 0.85 9.65 7.63
N PHE A 17 1.21 10.75 8.25
CA PHE A 17 2.45 11.48 7.98
C PHE A 17 3.23 11.70 9.28
N PRO A 18 4.57 11.71 9.23
CA PRO A 18 5.34 12.02 10.42
C PRO A 18 5.18 13.50 10.78
N PRO A 19 5.09 13.87 12.05
CA PRO A 19 5.06 13.03 13.24
C PRO A 19 3.64 12.93 13.84
N GLU A 20 2.71 12.30 13.15
CA GLU A 20 1.32 12.23 13.64
C GLU A 20 1.15 11.33 14.88
N GLY A 21 2.10 10.43 15.13
CA GLY A 21 1.95 9.44 16.19
C GLY A 21 0.76 8.52 15.93
N ALA A 22 0.55 8.16 14.68
CA ALA A 22 -0.54 7.28 14.27
C ALA A 22 0.01 5.96 13.72
N GLY A 23 -0.77 4.88 13.81
CA GLY A 23 -0.33 3.62 13.27
C GLY A 23 -1.35 2.50 13.35
N LEU A 24 -0.98 1.38 12.72
CA LEU A 24 -1.76 0.15 12.79
C LEU A 24 -1.81 -0.36 14.22
N PRO A 25 -3.00 -0.55 14.81
CA PRO A 25 -3.13 -1.05 16.16
C PRO A 25 -2.53 -2.45 16.33
N ALA A 26 -1.90 -2.71 17.48
CA ALA A 26 -1.33 -4.03 17.79
C ALA A 26 -2.38 -5.14 17.91
N GLU A 27 -3.65 -4.78 18.09
CA GLU A 27 -4.77 -5.72 18.11
C GLU A 27 -5.18 -6.22 16.72
N GLU A 28 -4.70 -5.60 15.66
CA GLU A 28 -4.93 -6.11 14.29
C GLU A 28 -4.10 -7.36 14.07
N VAL A 29 -4.67 -8.30 13.34
CA VAL A 29 -3.97 -9.54 12.97
C VAL A 29 -3.56 -9.45 11.52
N THR A 30 -2.27 -9.59 11.28
CA THR A 30 -1.69 -9.53 9.94
C THR A 30 -1.52 -10.93 9.33
N ILE A 31 -1.36 -10.97 8.02
CA ILE A 31 -1.03 -12.22 7.32
C ILE A 31 0.34 -12.77 7.78
N ALA A 32 1.27 -11.90 8.18
CA ALA A 32 2.57 -12.32 8.69
C ALA A 32 2.43 -13.07 10.03
N GLU A 33 1.55 -12.61 10.93
CA GLU A 33 1.26 -13.32 12.19
C GLU A 33 0.68 -14.69 11.94
N ILE A 34 -0.34 -14.77 11.06
CA ILE A 34 -1.00 -16.03 10.73
C ILE A 34 -0.02 -17.02 10.09
N LEU A 35 0.78 -16.58 9.13
CA LEU A 35 1.75 -17.44 8.47
C LEU A 35 2.92 -17.82 9.39
N SER A 36 3.40 -16.90 10.24
CA SER A 36 4.41 -17.22 11.26
C SER A 36 3.93 -18.29 12.23
N GLU A 37 2.65 -18.22 12.67
CA GLU A 37 2.03 -19.25 13.51
C GLU A 37 1.86 -20.58 12.77
N ALA A 38 1.60 -20.54 11.46
CA ALA A 38 1.56 -21.71 10.60
C ALA A 38 2.95 -22.31 10.26
N GLY A 39 4.02 -21.72 10.78
CA GLY A 39 5.39 -22.22 10.64
C GLY A 39 6.22 -21.61 9.51
N TYR A 40 5.74 -20.57 8.86
CA TYR A 40 6.50 -19.81 7.87
C TYR A 40 7.55 -18.91 8.51
N ASN A 41 8.68 -18.74 7.86
CA ASN A 41 9.56 -17.60 8.07
C ASN A 41 8.92 -16.37 7.39
N THR A 42 8.90 -15.21 8.06
CA THR A 42 8.22 -14.03 7.53
C THR A 42 9.15 -12.83 7.49
N ALA A 43 9.18 -12.10 6.36
CA ALA A 43 9.95 -10.88 6.22
C ALA A 43 9.18 -9.78 5.50
N PHE A 44 9.50 -8.54 5.89
CA PHE A 44 9.08 -7.35 5.18
C PHE A 44 10.28 -6.52 4.75
N VAL A 45 10.28 -6.08 3.48
CA VAL A 45 11.32 -5.19 2.97
C VAL A 45 10.69 -4.07 2.13
N GLY A 46 11.05 -2.83 2.39
CA GLY A 46 10.65 -1.71 1.55
C GLY A 46 9.86 -0.61 2.26
N LYS A 47 8.88 -0.02 1.58
CA LYS A 47 8.08 1.07 2.11
C LYS A 47 7.02 0.56 3.11
N GLY A 48 7.10 0.98 4.37
CA GLY A 48 6.15 0.62 5.41
C GLY A 48 4.79 1.31 5.24
N HIS A 49 4.66 2.52 5.74
CA HIS A 49 3.42 3.31 5.77
C HIS A 49 2.33 2.80 6.73
N GLN A 50 2.70 1.96 7.70
CA GLN A 50 1.79 1.51 8.76
C GLN A 50 1.76 2.45 9.96
N GLY A 51 2.43 3.58 9.88
CA GLY A 51 2.49 4.60 10.92
C GLY A 51 3.87 4.79 11.53
N ASP A 52 3.97 5.73 12.47
CA ASP A 52 5.19 6.14 13.15
C ASP A 52 5.19 5.88 14.67
N ILE A 53 4.30 5.05 15.15
CA ILE A 53 4.32 4.52 16.52
C ILE A 53 5.03 3.15 16.54
N GLU A 54 5.80 2.88 17.57
CA GLU A 54 6.66 1.68 17.63
C GLU A 54 5.85 0.38 17.54
N GLU A 55 4.64 0.34 18.09
CA GLU A 55 3.77 -0.84 18.01
C GLU A 55 3.33 -1.17 16.59
N SER A 56 3.29 -0.17 15.67
CA SER A 56 2.90 -0.36 14.28
C SER A 56 4.03 -0.84 13.37
N PHE A 57 5.25 -0.92 13.89
CA PHE A 57 6.39 -1.35 13.11
C PHE A 57 6.26 -2.81 12.68
N LEU A 58 6.65 -3.10 11.47
CA LEU A 58 6.34 -4.38 10.84
C LEU A 58 6.92 -5.60 11.56
N HIS A 59 8.09 -5.46 12.23
CA HIS A 59 8.62 -6.51 13.10
C HIS A 59 7.83 -6.69 14.41
N ASN A 60 6.98 -5.74 14.77
CA ASN A 60 6.02 -5.84 15.87
C ASN A 60 4.61 -6.24 15.39
N GLN A 61 4.43 -6.37 14.07
CA GLN A 61 3.20 -6.74 13.39
C GLN A 61 3.33 -8.10 12.68
N GLY A 62 4.05 -9.04 13.30
CA GLY A 62 4.12 -10.45 12.92
C GLY A 62 5.29 -10.86 12.04
N PHE A 63 6.02 -9.93 11.43
CA PHE A 63 7.19 -10.28 10.64
C PHE A 63 8.40 -10.63 11.53
N ASP A 64 9.02 -11.77 11.26
CA ASP A 64 10.22 -12.22 12.02
C ASP A 64 11.41 -11.30 11.81
N GLU A 65 11.54 -10.73 10.61
CA GLU A 65 12.47 -9.66 10.30
C GLU A 65 11.83 -8.63 9.36
N ALA A 66 12.17 -7.36 9.55
CA ALA A 66 11.69 -6.29 8.70
C ALA A 66 12.77 -5.24 8.49
N GLN A 67 12.93 -4.75 7.27
CA GLN A 67 13.73 -3.58 6.94
C GLN A 67 12.88 -2.64 6.09
N PHE A 68 12.66 -1.42 6.57
CA PHE A 68 11.69 -0.54 5.92
C PHE A 68 11.93 0.94 6.22
N SER A 69 11.54 1.75 5.26
CA SER A 69 11.28 3.15 5.51
C SER A 69 9.85 3.32 6.03
N MET A 70 9.67 4.12 7.09
CA MET A 70 8.35 4.31 7.71
C MET A 70 7.32 4.88 6.73
N TYR A 71 7.76 5.72 5.80
CA TYR A 71 6.94 6.38 4.80
C TYR A 71 7.59 6.30 3.41
N ASN A 72 6.90 6.78 2.38
CA ASN A 72 7.52 6.96 1.08
C ASN A 72 8.48 8.17 1.10
N GLN A 73 9.61 8.06 0.41
CA GLN A 73 10.64 9.10 0.31
C GLN A 73 10.39 10.06 -0.85
N PHE A 74 9.18 10.10 -1.32
CA PHE A 74 8.75 10.86 -2.47
C PHE A 74 9.02 12.38 -2.40
N PRO A 75 8.69 13.10 -1.30
CA PRO A 75 8.88 14.55 -1.25
C PRO A 75 10.32 15.04 -1.47
N PRO A 76 11.35 14.45 -0.83
CA PRO A 76 12.72 14.88 -1.09
C PRO A 76 13.17 14.58 -2.49
N ALA A 77 12.81 13.42 -2.98
CA ALA A 77 13.12 13.04 -4.33
C ALA A 77 12.57 14.08 -5.31
N MET A 78 11.36 14.54 -5.16
CA MET A 78 10.77 15.61 -5.98
C MET A 78 11.48 16.95 -5.83
N TRP A 79 11.84 17.30 -4.62
CA TRP A 79 12.45 18.60 -4.32
C TRP A 79 13.84 18.74 -4.92
N HIS A 80 14.69 17.76 -4.70
CA HIS A 80 16.09 17.83 -5.13
C HIS A 80 16.28 17.74 -6.64
N ALA A 81 15.38 17.08 -7.35
CA ALA A 81 15.55 16.92 -8.77
C ALA A 81 15.05 18.10 -9.58
N THR A 82 14.11 18.89 -9.08
CA THR A 82 13.60 19.97 -9.87
C THR A 82 14.46 21.23 -9.79
N GLY A 83 15.32 21.36 -8.77
CA GLY A 83 16.06 22.62 -8.53
C GLY A 83 15.14 23.85 -8.56
N GLN A 84 13.91 23.61 -8.91
CA GLN A 84 12.83 24.58 -8.93
C GLN A 84 12.04 24.37 -7.66
N GLU A 85 11.73 25.46 -7.07
CA GLU A 85 10.63 25.53 -6.17
C GLU A 85 9.45 24.84 -6.84
N ALA A 86 9.01 23.71 -6.27
CA ALA A 86 7.88 22.98 -6.81
C ALA A 86 6.66 23.88 -6.86
N ASN A 87 6.38 24.45 -8.02
CA ASN A 87 5.21 25.28 -8.28
C ASN A 87 3.95 24.43 -8.45
N GLY A 88 3.95 23.24 -7.89
CA GLY A 88 2.85 22.34 -8.00
C GLY A 88 2.30 21.96 -6.65
N THR A 89 1.04 22.15 -6.45
CA THR A 89 0.23 21.43 -5.50
C THR A 89 0.44 19.93 -5.73
N ILE A 90 1.03 19.25 -4.78
CA ILE A 90 0.82 17.82 -4.67
C ILE A 90 -0.62 17.69 -4.18
N GLY A 91 -1.53 17.23 -5.03
CA GLY A 91 -2.96 17.43 -4.92
C GLY A 91 -3.66 16.93 -3.66
N PHE A 92 -2.96 16.27 -2.75
CA PHE A 92 -3.48 15.84 -1.46
C PHE A 92 -2.81 16.53 -0.25
N LEU A 93 -1.79 17.35 -0.47
CA LEU A 93 -1.19 18.15 0.60
C LEU A 93 -1.84 19.54 0.58
N PRO A 94 -2.55 19.92 1.63
CA PRO A 94 -3.14 21.25 1.70
C PRO A 94 -2.04 22.29 1.66
N ASP A 95 -2.24 23.24 0.79
CA ASP A 95 -1.46 24.48 0.67
C ASP A 95 0.06 24.36 0.89
N MET A 96 0.74 23.87 -0.16
CA MET A 96 2.20 23.83 -0.23
C MET A 96 2.85 25.21 -0.29
N THR A 97 2.09 26.30 -0.15
CA THR A 97 2.64 27.64 -0.05
C THR A 97 3.48 27.83 1.20
N GLU A 98 3.23 27.03 2.23
CA GLU A 98 4.15 26.87 3.35
C GLU A 98 5.24 25.83 3.04
N ARG A 99 6.01 26.08 2.00
CA ARG A 99 7.22 25.30 1.65
C ARG A 99 8.21 25.09 2.78
N LYS A 100 8.07 25.81 3.87
CA LYS A 100 8.74 25.55 5.14
C LYS A 100 8.69 24.06 5.53
N TYR A 101 7.61 23.37 5.24
CA TYR A 101 7.47 21.95 5.53
C TYR A 101 8.45 21.06 4.77
N LEU A 102 8.84 21.44 3.58
CA LEU A 102 9.79 20.65 2.78
C LEU A 102 11.23 21.16 2.91
N VAL A 103 11.42 22.45 3.14
CA VAL A 103 12.75 23.09 3.22
C VAL A 103 13.23 23.18 4.65
N ASP A 104 12.37 23.63 5.56
CA ASP A 104 12.65 23.68 6.97
C ASP A 104 12.26 22.35 7.62
N GLN A 105 13.18 21.39 7.60
CA GLN A 105 12.97 20.05 8.17
C GLN A 105 13.04 20.06 9.70
N THR A 106 13.02 21.21 10.35
CA THR A 106 13.10 21.33 11.81
C THR A 106 11.91 20.69 12.53
N TRP A 107 10.78 20.55 11.84
CA TRP A 107 9.58 19.92 12.37
C TRP A 107 9.60 18.39 12.32
N ARG A 108 10.53 17.78 11.56
CA ARG A 108 10.65 16.32 11.47
C ARG A 108 11.77 15.79 12.36
N PRO A 109 11.48 14.78 13.15
CA PRO A 109 12.49 14.17 14.02
C PRO A 109 13.59 13.43 13.24
N TYR A 110 13.34 13.06 11.98
CA TYR A 110 14.23 12.27 11.13
C TYR A 110 14.16 12.72 9.67
N GLY A 111 15.16 12.36 8.87
CA GLY A 111 15.18 12.60 7.42
C GLY A 111 14.17 11.74 6.68
N TRP A 112 13.80 12.16 5.47
CA TRP A 112 12.87 11.38 4.62
C TRP A 112 13.43 10.04 4.15
N ILE A 113 14.76 9.94 4.04
CA ILE A 113 15.47 8.74 3.56
C ILE A 113 15.80 7.79 4.73
N MET A 114 15.29 8.06 5.91
CA MET A 114 15.51 7.19 7.04
C MET A 114 14.93 5.81 6.78
N ASP A 115 15.76 4.82 7.05
CA ASP A 115 15.39 3.41 6.98
C ASP A 115 15.73 2.73 8.29
N ILE A 116 14.92 1.80 8.69
CA ILE A 116 15.06 1.06 9.93
C ILE A 116 14.93 -0.43 9.69
N GLU A 117 15.58 -1.22 10.53
CA GLU A 117 15.33 -2.66 10.58
C GLU A 117 15.02 -3.11 12.00
N GLY A 118 14.30 -4.22 12.10
CA GLY A 118 13.98 -4.86 13.37
C GLY A 118 13.70 -6.34 13.19
N LYS A 119 13.85 -7.06 14.30
CA LYS A 119 13.43 -8.46 14.41
C LYS A 119 12.28 -8.57 15.40
N LYS A 120 11.42 -9.52 15.21
CA LYS A 120 10.27 -9.81 16.08
C LYS A 120 10.66 -9.79 17.56
N GLY A 121 9.98 -8.94 18.34
CA GLY A 121 10.27 -8.74 19.76
C GLY A 121 11.54 -7.95 20.07
N GLY A 122 12.26 -7.46 19.07
CA GLY A 122 13.46 -6.64 19.21
C GLY A 122 13.16 -5.14 19.02
N LYS A 123 14.17 -4.33 19.30
CA LYS A 123 14.11 -2.88 19.02
C LYS A 123 14.48 -2.60 17.58
N ALA A 124 13.85 -1.59 17.02
CA ALA A 124 14.25 -1.04 15.74
C ALA A 124 15.62 -0.38 15.82
N ARG A 125 16.40 -0.50 14.76
CA ARG A 125 17.66 0.24 14.57
C ARG A 125 17.73 0.89 13.21
N GLU A 126 18.45 1.98 13.09
CA GLU A 126 18.67 2.63 11.81
C GLU A 126 19.59 1.79 10.91
N THR A 127 19.21 1.64 9.67
CA THR A 127 20.07 1.12 8.58
C THR A 127 20.63 2.27 7.74
N LEU A 128 19.84 3.32 7.55
CA LEU A 128 20.29 4.61 7.05
C LEU A 128 20.04 5.67 8.12
N PRO A 129 21.08 6.45 8.50
CA PRO A 129 20.93 7.41 9.58
C PRO A 129 19.94 8.52 9.25
N ALA A 130 19.17 8.93 10.23
CA ALA A 130 18.22 10.03 10.12
C ALA A 130 18.88 11.37 9.75
N THR A 131 20.19 11.50 9.93
CA THR A 131 20.99 12.66 9.54
C THR A 131 21.45 12.63 8.09
N LEU A 132 21.20 11.53 7.36
CA LEU A 132 21.58 11.43 5.95
C LEU A 132 20.86 12.52 5.15
N GLU A 133 21.59 13.17 4.25
CA GLU A 133 21.00 14.17 3.36
C GLU A 133 19.96 13.54 2.44
N ASP A 134 18.85 14.24 2.30
CA ASP A 134 17.76 13.85 1.40
C ASP A 134 18.17 14.17 -0.06
N THR A 135 19.07 13.38 -0.62
CA THR A 135 19.52 13.48 -2.02
C THR A 135 18.97 12.34 -2.85
N LEU A 136 18.93 12.56 -4.16
CA LEU A 136 18.52 11.50 -5.09
C LEU A 136 19.49 10.31 -5.08
N GLU A 137 20.79 10.57 -4.90
CA GLU A 137 21.79 9.51 -4.77
C GLU A 137 21.52 8.64 -3.55
N ASN A 138 21.24 9.25 -2.39
CA ASN A 138 20.94 8.51 -1.17
C ASN A 138 19.58 7.78 -1.27
N TYR A 139 18.62 8.36 -1.99
CA TYR A 139 17.36 7.69 -2.27
C TYR A 139 17.54 6.44 -3.14
N ARG A 140 18.42 6.50 -4.13
CA ARG A 140 18.75 5.32 -4.95
C ARG A 140 19.46 4.24 -4.15
N LYS A 141 20.39 4.63 -3.26
CA LYS A 141 21.01 3.68 -2.33
C LYS A 141 19.99 2.95 -1.47
N LEU A 142 18.95 3.65 -1.02
CA LEU A 142 17.86 3.03 -0.26
C LEU A 142 17.12 1.97 -1.09
N ILE A 143 16.80 2.29 -2.35
CA ILE A 143 16.13 1.35 -3.24
C ILE A 143 16.97 0.10 -3.48
N ASP A 144 18.25 0.30 -3.80
CA ASP A 144 19.19 -0.80 -4.06
C ASP A 144 19.40 -1.66 -2.80
N MET A 145 19.52 -1.04 -1.63
CA MET A 145 19.62 -1.73 -0.35
C MET A 145 18.38 -2.60 -0.04
N HIS A 146 17.19 -2.12 -0.38
CA HIS A 146 15.97 -2.93 -0.22
C HIS A 146 15.95 -4.12 -1.19
N GLN A 147 16.41 -3.94 -2.44
CA GLN A 147 16.53 -5.05 -3.39
C GLN A 147 17.53 -6.09 -2.90
N GLU A 148 18.73 -5.66 -2.50
CA GLU A 148 19.74 -6.54 -1.95
C GLU A 148 19.23 -7.33 -0.72
N LYS A 149 18.48 -6.66 0.16
CA LYS A 149 17.88 -7.29 1.34
C LYS A 149 16.83 -8.33 0.98
N ALA A 150 16.01 -8.07 -0.03
CA ALA A 150 15.00 -9.03 -0.51
C ALA A 150 15.69 -10.28 -1.11
N LEU A 151 16.69 -10.08 -1.96
CA LEU A 151 17.47 -11.18 -2.54
C LEU A 151 18.24 -11.98 -1.47
N ASP A 152 18.88 -11.30 -0.50
CA ASP A 152 19.54 -11.97 0.64
C ASP A 152 18.56 -12.83 1.42
N TYR A 153 17.35 -12.31 1.68
CA TYR A 153 16.34 -13.07 2.40
C TYR A 153 15.94 -14.34 1.65
N ILE A 154 15.64 -14.25 0.36
CA ILE A 154 15.31 -15.41 -0.47
C ILE A 154 16.47 -16.40 -0.48
N ASN A 155 17.72 -15.92 -0.70
CA ASN A 155 18.89 -16.77 -0.74
C ASN A 155 19.11 -17.55 0.57
N ARG A 156 18.91 -16.90 1.73
CA ARG A 156 19.02 -17.54 3.05
C ARG A 156 17.88 -18.52 3.35
N LYS A 157 16.69 -18.27 2.80
CA LYS A 157 15.50 -19.06 3.11
C LYS A 157 15.18 -20.15 2.09
N ALA A 158 15.81 -20.10 0.93
CA ALA A 158 15.66 -21.15 -0.08
C ALA A 158 16.10 -22.54 0.41
N ASP A 159 17.10 -22.59 1.26
CA ASP A 159 17.68 -23.82 1.82
C ASP A 159 17.12 -24.16 3.23
N ASP A 160 16.13 -23.40 3.74
CA ASP A 160 15.52 -23.62 5.04
C ASP A 160 14.43 -24.71 4.93
N ASP A 161 14.27 -25.55 5.94
CA ASP A 161 13.20 -26.54 6.02
C ASP A 161 11.80 -25.94 6.13
N LYS A 162 11.71 -24.65 6.49
CA LYS A 162 10.45 -23.92 6.64
C LYS A 162 10.18 -23.09 5.39
N PRO A 163 8.91 -23.06 4.94
CA PRO A 163 8.51 -22.15 3.89
C PRO A 163 8.67 -20.67 4.35
N PHE A 164 8.68 -19.75 3.39
CA PHE A 164 8.76 -18.33 3.69
C PHE A 164 7.65 -17.50 3.07
N TYR A 165 7.38 -16.36 3.70
CA TYR A 165 6.58 -15.28 3.17
C TYR A 165 7.41 -14.00 3.16
N LEU A 166 7.61 -13.43 1.99
CA LEU A 166 8.28 -12.14 1.81
C LEU A 166 7.29 -11.11 1.27
N ALA A 167 7.05 -10.05 2.04
CA ALA A 167 6.38 -8.85 1.56
C ALA A 167 7.45 -7.83 1.12
N TYR A 168 7.74 -7.79 -0.18
CA TYR A 168 8.67 -6.84 -0.77
C TYR A 168 7.87 -5.68 -1.39
N TRP A 169 7.95 -4.50 -0.77
CA TRP A 169 7.25 -3.28 -1.20
C TRP A 169 8.25 -2.19 -1.58
N PRO A 170 8.87 -2.27 -2.76
CA PRO A 170 9.95 -1.38 -3.13
C PRO A 170 9.51 0.07 -3.25
N ASN A 171 10.40 0.97 -2.83
CA ASN A 171 10.30 2.39 -3.14
C ASN A 171 10.87 2.63 -4.55
N VAL A 172 10.06 2.56 -5.59
CA VAL A 172 10.55 2.69 -6.99
C VAL A 172 10.19 4.04 -7.62
N TYR A 173 9.88 5.05 -6.81
CA TYR A 173 9.46 6.35 -7.33
C TYR A 173 10.63 7.31 -7.48
N ASP A 174 11.31 7.21 -8.60
CA ASP A 174 12.12 8.29 -9.11
C ASP A 174 11.29 9.04 -10.19
N LEU A 175 10.37 9.88 -9.77
CA LEU A 175 9.55 10.69 -10.69
C LEU A 175 10.33 11.86 -11.30
N MET A 176 11.63 11.82 -11.28
CA MET A 176 12.50 12.95 -11.32
C MET A 176 12.97 13.28 -12.72
N ARG A 177 12.87 14.52 -13.04
CA ARG A 177 13.09 15.06 -14.36
C ARG A 177 14.50 15.55 -14.66
N HIS A 178 15.41 15.69 -13.71
CA HIS A 178 16.48 16.64 -13.90
C HIS A 178 17.91 16.08 -13.85
N GLY A 179 18.67 16.47 -14.87
CA GLY A 179 20.13 16.46 -14.89
C GLY A 179 20.78 15.08 -14.93
N GLN A 180 20.03 14.05 -15.20
CA GLN A 180 20.55 12.69 -15.24
C GLN A 180 20.58 12.15 -16.66
N GLU A 181 21.58 11.35 -16.94
CA GLU A 181 21.60 10.56 -18.16
C GLU A 181 20.35 9.67 -18.18
N ILE A 182 19.44 10.01 -19.07
CA ILE A 182 18.28 9.21 -19.35
C ILE A 182 18.72 8.13 -20.31
N THR A 183 18.85 6.92 -19.80
CA THR A 183 19.38 5.77 -20.55
C THR A 183 18.30 4.90 -21.17
N THR A 184 17.03 5.25 -20.94
CA THR A 184 15.90 4.48 -21.47
C THR A 184 15.60 4.81 -22.92
N SER A 185 15.03 3.86 -23.65
CA SER A 185 14.69 3.98 -25.08
C SER A 185 13.74 5.14 -25.39
N ASN A 186 12.89 5.54 -24.46
CA ASN A 186 11.94 6.64 -24.63
C ASN A 186 12.34 7.95 -23.92
N GLY A 187 13.53 7.99 -23.30
CA GLY A 187 14.06 9.19 -22.67
C GLY A 187 13.27 9.70 -21.45
N SER A 188 12.41 8.88 -20.86
CA SER A 188 11.54 9.26 -19.74
C SER A 188 12.07 8.76 -18.39
N PRO A 189 12.15 9.61 -17.35
CA PRO A 189 12.45 9.16 -15.98
C PRO A 189 11.45 8.12 -15.47
N PHE A 190 10.20 8.24 -15.85
CA PHE A 190 9.18 7.25 -15.51
C PHE A 190 9.48 5.88 -16.13
N ALA A 191 9.84 5.83 -17.40
CA ALA A 191 10.26 4.58 -18.05
C ALA A 191 11.50 3.98 -17.38
N GLN A 192 12.47 4.80 -16.99
CA GLN A 192 13.65 4.36 -16.28
C GLN A 192 13.30 3.66 -14.96
N ASN A 193 12.31 4.18 -14.23
CA ASN A 193 11.83 3.53 -13.01
C ASN A 193 11.09 2.23 -13.28
N MET A 194 10.27 2.20 -14.33
CA MET A 194 9.59 0.96 -14.72
C MET A 194 10.59 -0.11 -15.15
N GLU A 195 11.63 0.24 -15.91
CA GLU A 195 12.71 -0.67 -16.28
C GLU A 195 13.52 -1.15 -15.06
N ARG A 196 13.74 -0.28 -14.06
CA ARG A 196 14.39 -0.69 -12.80
C ARG A 196 13.51 -1.68 -12.03
N MET A 197 12.21 -1.41 -11.92
CA MET A 197 11.27 -2.30 -11.25
C MET A 197 11.19 -3.65 -11.96
N ASP A 198 11.09 -3.64 -13.28
CA ASP A 198 11.10 -4.85 -14.10
C ASP A 198 12.36 -5.69 -13.87
N ARG A 199 13.53 -5.03 -13.86
CA ARG A 199 14.79 -5.71 -13.54
C ARG A 199 14.80 -6.29 -12.13
N HIS A 200 14.32 -5.56 -11.12
CA HIS A 200 14.26 -6.05 -9.74
C HIS A 200 13.36 -7.28 -9.61
N ILE A 201 12.23 -7.27 -10.31
CA ILE A 201 11.34 -8.44 -10.36
C ILE A 201 12.05 -9.60 -11.07
N GLY A 202 12.70 -9.34 -12.21
CA GLY A 202 13.48 -10.34 -12.94
C GLY A 202 14.55 -10.99 -12.08
N GLU A 203 15.35 -10.21 -11.35
CA GLU A 203 16.38 -10.71 -10.42
C GLU A 203 15.80 -11.63 -9.33
N ILE A 204 14.59 -11.35 -8.84
CA ILE A 204 13.90 -12.23 -7.89
C ILE A 204 13.48 -13.54 -8.56
N LEU A 205 12.88 -13.47 -9.75
CA LEU A 205 12.45 -14.66 -10.48
C LEU A 205 13.65 -15.56 -10.86
N ASP A 206 14.72 -14.94 -11.37
CA ASP A 206 15.96 -15.65 -11.71
C ASP A 206 16.56 -16.35 -10.49
N LEU A 207 16.54 -15.70 -9.31
CA LEU A 207 17.03 -16.32 -8.07
C LEU A 207 16.16 -17.48 -7.62
N LEU A 208 14.82 -17.40 -7.76
CA LEU A 208 13.93 -18.53 -7.43
C LEU A 208 14.18 -19.73 -8.35
N GLU A 209 14.45 -19.49 -9.64
CA GLU A 209 14.84 -20.55 -10.58
C GLU A 209 16.22 -21.13 -10.22
N GLU A 210 17.23 -20.30 -9.97
CA GLU A 210 18.59 -20.71 -9.56
C GLU A 210 18.56 -21.59 -8.31
N LYS A 211 17.70 -21.25 -7.36
CA LYS A 211 17.49 -22.04 -6.13
C LYS A 211 16.62 -23.28 -6.31
N GLY A 212 16.02 -23.46 -7.46
CA GLY A 212 15.13 -24.61 -7.76
C GLY A 212 13.83 -24.60 -6.95
N ILE A 213 13.34 -23.43 -6.55
CA ILE A 213 12.11 -23.29 -5.76
C ILE A 213 10.98 -22.56 -6.49
N ALA A 214 11.15 -22.20 -7.76
CA ALA A 214 10.15 -21.47 -8.55
C ALA A 214 8.81 -22.24 -8.65
N GLU A 215 8.84 -23.55 -8.84
CA GLU A 215 7.63 -24.39 -8.88
C GLU A 215 6.86 -24.46 -7.54
N ASN A 216 7.51 -24.10 -6.44
CA ASN A 216 6.91 -24.08 -5.09
C ASN A 216 6.74 -22.64 -4.53
N THR A 217 6.82 -21.63 -5.38
CA THR A 217 6.73 -20.24 -4.97
C THR A 217 5.70 -19.48 -5.79
N LEU A 218 4.65 -18.96 -5.15
CA LEU A 218 3.72 -18.00 -5.75
C LEU A 218 4.31 -16.61 -5.64
N VAL A 219 4.56 -15.94 -6.76
CA VAL A 219 4.95 -14.54 -6.84
C VAL A 219 3.75 -13.71 -7.27
N VAL A 220 3.42 -12.66 -6.52
CA VAL A 220 2.37 -11.69 -6.86
C VAL A 220 2.98 -10.30 -6.91
N ALA A 221 2.93 -9.66 -8.06
CA ALA A 221 3.36 -8.28 -8.26
C ALA A 221 2.15 -7.40 -8.58
N MET A 222 2.01 -6.27 -7.86
CA MET A 222 0.90 -5.34 -8.07
C MET A 222 1.26 -3.92 -7.63
N ALA A 223 0.59 -2.92 -8.20
CA ALA A 223 0.68 -1.56 -7.68
C ALA A 223 -0.20 -1.39 -6.43
N ASP A 224 0.18 -0.45 -5.55
CA ASP A 224 -0.53 -0.15 -4.30
C ASP A 224 -1.79 0.69 -4.53
N ASN A 225 -1.80 1.56 -5.54
CA ASN A 225 -2.91 2.45 -5.92
C ASN A 225 -2.76 2.91 -7.38
N GLY A 226 -3.77 3.59 -7.88
CA GLY A 226 -3.71 4.24 -9.17
C GLY A 226 -2.67 5.37 -9.23
N PRO A 227 -2.36 5.90 -10.44
CA PRO A 227 -1.32 6.90 -10.63
C PRO A 227 -1.64 8.22 -9.93
N MET A 228 -0.59 8.93 -9.51
CA MET A 228 -0.70 10.32 -9.05
C MET A 228 -0.74 11.26 -10.27
N THR A 229 -1.93 11.47 -10.81
CA THR A 229 -2.12 12.23 -12.05
C THR A 229 -1.62 13.67 -11.98
N GLU A 230 -1.67 14.30 -10.82
CA GLU A 230 -1.16 15.66 -10.59
C GLU A 230 0.36 15.73 -10.72
N LEU A 231 1.06 14.68 -10.34
CA LEU A 231 2.53 14.65 -10.35
C LEU A 231 3.11 14.30 -11.71
N VAL A 232 2.43 13.45 -12.44
CA VAL A 232 2.83 13.13 -13.81
C VAL A 232 2.38 14.21 -14.81
N GLY A 233 1.83 15.33 -14.30
CA GLY A 233 1.59 16.55 -15.07
C GLY A 233 0.57 16.38 -16.20
N GLY A 234 -0.40 15.50 -16.06
CA GLY A 234 -1.38 15.21 -17.07
C GLY A 234 -0.80 14.61 -18.38
N MET A 235 0.49 14.29 -18.38
CA MET A 235 1.18 13.79 -19.58
C MET A 235 0.79 12.35 -19.95
N TYR A 236 0.20 11.63 -19.01
CA TYR A 236 -0.24 10.26 -19.26
C TYR A 236 -1.75 10.26 -19.39
N GLN A 237 -2.21 9.91 -20.58
CA GLN A 237 -3.61 9.57 -20.77
C GLN A 237 -3.86 8.28 -20.02
N VAL A 238 -4.27 8.42 -18.77
CA VAL A 238 -4.73 7.28 -17.98
C VAL A 238 -5.98 6.71 -18.64
N VAL A 239 -6.02 5.40 -18.75
CA VAL A 239 -7.17 4.70 -19.35
C VAL A 239 -8.44 5.00 -18.56
N PHE A 240 -8.32 5.09 -17.23
CA PHE A 240 -9.41 5.30 -16.30
C PHE A 240 -9.43 6.74 -15.77
N ASN A 241 -10.60 7.22 -15.38
CA ASN A 241 -10.77 8.53 -14.76
C ASN A 241 -10.36 8.50 -13.28
N GLY A 242 -9.82 9.61 -12.78
CA GLY A 242 -9.29 9.72 -11.43
C GLY A 242 -7.84 9.25 -11.30
N GLY A 243 -7.37 9.16 -10.08
CA GLY A 243 -6.01 8.77 -9.72
C GLY A 243 -5.90 8.46 -8.23
N LYS A 244 -4.70 8.40 -7.69
CA LYS A 244 -4.43 8.11 -6.27
C LYS A 244 -5.32 8.98 -5.36
N GLY A 245 -5.99 8.34 -4.40
CA GLY A 245 -6.92 9.02 -3.48
C GLY A 245 -8.35 9.18 -3.99
N ASP A 246 -8.62 8.83 -5.26
CA ASP A 246 -9.97 8.88 -5.84
C ASP A 246 -10.66 7.52 -5.72
N TYR A 247 -11.98 7.53 -5.56
CA TYR A 247 -12.83 6.33 -5.57
C TYR A 247 -13.18 5.85 -6.99
N ARG A 248 -12.80 6.59 -8.03
CA ARG A 248 -12.98 6.19 -9.42
C ARG A 248 -12.00 5.11 -9.83
N GLU A 249 -12.29 4.46 -10.97
CA GLU A 249 -11.48 3.35 -11.47
C GLU A 249 -9.98 3.71 -11.58
N GLY A 250 -9.66 4.94 -11.98
CA GLY A 250 -8.27 5.41 -12.04
C GLY A 250 -7.54 5.47 -10.70
N GLY A 251 -8.27 5.55 -9.58
CA GLY A 251 -7.67 5.55 -8.24
C GLY A 251 -7.55 4.15 -7.62
N ILE A 252 -8.46 3.25 -7.98
CA ILE A 252 -8.60 1.94 -7.30
C ILE A 252 -8.17 0.74 -8.15
N ARG A 253 -8.25 0.85 -9.49
CA ARG A 253 -7.84 -0.23 -10.38
C ARG A 253 -6.34 -0.18 -10.60
N VAL A 254 -5.68 -1.28 -10.32
CA VAL A 254 -4.23 -1.42 -10.41
C VAL A 254 -3.85 -2.57 -11.31
N THR A 255 -2.66 -2.48 -11.91
CA THR A 255 -2.06 -3.59 -12.62
C THR A 255 -1.58 -4.63 -11.61
N ALA A 256 -1.86 -5.90 -11.87
CA ALA A 256 -1.42 -7.02 -11.06
C ALA A 256 -1.02 -8.20 -11.94
N PHE A 257 0.00 -8.92 -11.51
CA PHE A 257 0.52 -10.12 -12.14
C PHE A 257 0.73 -11.20 -11.08
N ALA A 258 0.57 -12.44 -11.48
CA ALA A 258 0.90 -13.60 -10.65
C ALA A 258 1.64 -14.64 -11.48
N GLN A 259 2.67 -15.23 -10.88
CA GLN A 259 3.43 -16.34 -11.46
C GLN A 259 3.55 -17.45 -10.43
N TRP A 260 3.30 -18.67 -10.87
CA TRP A 260 3.55 -19.89 -10.11
C TRP A 260 3.81 -21.01 -11.11
N ASP A 261 5.05 -21.35 -11.27
CA ASP A 261 5.49 -22.28 -12.32
C ASP A 261 4.85 -23.66 -12.12
N GLY A 262 4.35 -24.22 -13.22
CA GLY A 262 3.64 -25.50 -13.19
C GLY A 262 2.22 -25.48 -12.59
N VAL A 263 1.76 -24.33 -12.06
CA VAL A 263 0.43 -24.19 -11.43
C VAL A 263 -0.45 -23.17 -12.16
N ILE A 264 0.08 -21.98 -12.46
CA ILE A 264 -0.65 -20.94 -13.22
C ILE A 264 -0.27 -21.08 -14.69
N GLU A 265 -1.27 -21.23 -15.56
CA GLU A 265 -1.07 -21.31 -17.02
C GLU A 265 -0.51 -19.97 -17.55
N PRO A 266 0.66 -19.98 -18.23
CA PRO A 266 1.25 -18.78 -18.78
C PRO A 266 0.33 -18.05 -19.77
N GLY A 267 0.34 -16.70 -19.71
CA GLY A 267 -0.46 -15.87 -20.62
C GLY A 267 -1.95 -15.82 -20.29
N THR A 268 -2.37 -16.33 -19.15
CA THR A 268 -3.76 -16.23 -18.68
C THR A 268 -4.10 -14.78 -18.29
N TYR A 269 -5.25 -14.31 -18.76
CA TYR A 269 -5.83 -13.04 -18.36
C TYR A 269 -7.05 -13.27 -17.49
N VAL A 270 -7.14 -12.56 -16.38
CA VAL A 270 -8.25 -12.65 -15.43
C VAL A 270 -8.99 -11.32 -15.38
N GLY A 271 -10.25 -11.33 -15.83
CA GLY A 271 -11.17 -10.18 -15.77
C GLY A 271 -12.03 -10.15 -14.52
N ASP A 272 -12.02 -11.21 -13.73
CA ASP A 272 -12.74 -11.31 -12.47
C ASP A 272 -12.28 -10.29 -11.44
N MET A 273 -13.20 -9.88 -10.58
CA MET A 273 -12.87 -8.95 -9.50
C MET A 273 -12.01 -9.63 -8.43
N ILE A 274 -10.82 -9.12 -8.22
CA ILE A 274 -9.91 -9.45 -7.12
C ILE A 274 -9.57 -8.15 -6.40
N THR A 275 -9.54 -8.15 -5.08
CA THR A 275 -9.13 -7.00 -4.28
C THR A 275 -7.90 -7.32 -3.44
N VAL A 276 -7.16 -6.29 -3.04
CA VAL A 276 -5.99 -6.45 -2.18
C VAL A 276 -6.28 -7.17 -0.86
N HIS A 277 -7.51 -7.08 -0.35
CA HIS A 277 -7.94 -7.79 0.86
C HIS A 277 -7.98 -9.30 0.67
N ASP A 278 -8.23 -9.76 -0.57
CA ASP A 278 -8.33 -11.17 -0.90
C ASP A 278 -7.00 -11.89 -0.76
N LEU A 279 -5.88 -11.18 -0.90
CA LEU A 279 -4.54 -11.75 -0.70
C LEU A 279 -4.37 -12.33 0.69
N PHE A 280 -4.90 -11.67 1.73
CA PHE A 280 -4.86 -12.18 3.10
C PHE A 280 -5.50 -13.58 3.22
N THR A 281 -6.73 -13.72 2.73
CA THR A 281 -7.47 -14.98 2.83
C THR A 281 -6.90 -16.04 1.88
N THR A 282 -6.46 -15.62 0.68
CA THR A 282 -5.84 -16.52 -0.30
C THR A 282 -4.51 -17.06 0.21
N PHE A 283 -3.66 -16.21 0.76
CA PHE A 283 -2.37 -16.65 1.31
C PHE A 283 -2.54 -17.51 2.56
N ALA A 284 -3.52 -17.19 3.42
CA ALA A 284 -3.89 -18.06 4.53
C ALA A 284 -4.36 -19.45 4.05
N ARG A 285 -5.11 -19.51 2.93
CA ARG A 285 -5.53 -20.79 2.32
C ARG A 285 -4.33 -21.57 1.82
N LEU A 286 -3.49 -20.94 1.01
CA LEU A 286 -2.32 -21.58 0.41
C LEU A 286 -1.29 -21.99 1.45
N GLY A 287 -1.11 -21.19 2.51
CA GLY A 287 -0.22 -21.46 3.62
C GLY A 287 -0.77 -22.41 4.68
N GLY A 288 -1.98 -22.99 4.48
CA GLY A 288 -2.57 -23.90 5.44
C GLY A 288 -3.05 -23.26 6.75
N ALA A 289 -3.24 -21.96 6.77
CA ALA A 289 -3.48 -21.12 7.97
C ALA A 289 -4.94 -20.64 8.12
N MET A 290 -5.90 -21.23 7.41
CA MET A 290 -7.30 -20.79 7.43
C MET A 290 -7.95 -20.81 8.82
N ASP A 291 -7.55 -21.74 9.66
CA ASP A 291 -8.10 -21.87 11.01
C ASP A 291 -7.55 -20.79 11.97
N LEU A 292 -6.47 -20.13 11.60
CA LEU A 292 -5.85 -19.05 12.35
C LEU A 292 -6.46 -17.67 12.01
N ILE A 293 -7.30 -17.59 10.98
CA ILE A 293 -7.99 -16.34 10.63
C ILE A 293 -8.94 -15.95 11.78
N PRO A 294 -8.87 -14.70 12.30
CA PRO A 294 -9.72 -14.24 13.38
C PRO A 294 -11.21 -14.35 13.05
N ARG A 295 -12.01 -14.81 14.03
CA ARG A 295 -13.47 -14.92 13.91
C ARG A 295 -14.22 -13.89 14.76
N ASP A 296 -13.50 -13.10 15.53
CA ASP A 296 -14.01 -12.05 16.41
C ASP A 296 -14.25 -10.71 15.70
N ARG A 297 -13.82 -10.61 14.45
CA ARG A 297 -13.86 -9.40 13.61
C ARG A 297 -14.24 -9.71 12.19
N ILE A 298 -14.59 -8.65 11.41
CA ILE A 298 -14.88 -8.80 9.98
C ILE A 298 -13.58 -8.88 9.20
N ILE A 299 -13.43 -9.94 8.42
CA ILE A 299 -12.43 -10.05 7.35
C ILE A 299 -13.17 -9.80 6.04
N ASP A 300 -12.75 -8.79 5.28
CA ASP A 300 -13.38 -8.39 4.02
C ASP A 300 -12.82 -9.19 2.82
N GLY A 301 -11.66 -9.80 2.99
CA GLY A 301 -11.02 -10.66 1.99
C GLY A 301 -11.77 -11.97 1.77
N VAL A 302 -11.84 -12.43 0.53
CA VAL A 302 -12.33 -13.74 0.15
C VAL A 302 -11.21 -14.57 -0.47
N ASP A 303 -11.29 -15.88 -0.33
CA ASP A 303 -10.33 -16.80 -0.91
C ASP A 303 -10.45 -16.83 -2.43
N GLN A 304 -9.39 -16.47 -3.12
CA GLN A 304 -9.26 -16.40 -4.57
C GLN A 304 -8.33 -17.51 -5.14
N THR A 305 -8.02 -18.51 -4.35
CA THR A 305 -7.12 -19.60 -4.79
C THR A 305 -7.56 -20.20 -6.13
N ALA A 306 -8.86 -20.45 -6.30
CA ALA A 306 -9.38 -20.99 -7.56
C ALA A 306 -9.16 -20.03 -8.74
N THR A 307 -9.30 -18.71 -8.53
CA THR A 307 -9.06 -17.70 -9.56
C THR A 307 -7.60 -17.64 -9.96
N PHE A 308 -6.67 -17.75 -9.01
CA PHE A 308 -5.24 -17.83 -9.31
C PHE A 308 -4.87 -19.07 -10.11
N ILE A 309 -5.47 -20.24 -9.80
CA ILE A 309 -5.11 -21.51 -10.44
C ILE A 309 -5.84 -21.72 -11.78
N TYR A 310 -7.11 -21.37 -11.86
CA TYR A 310 -7.99 -21.75 -12.99
C TYR A 310 -8.43 -20.54 -13.84
N GLY A 311 -8.09 -19.30 -13.44
CA GLY A 311 -8.40 -18.11 -14.20
C GLY A 311 -9.81 -17.56 -14.01
N ASP A 312 -10.37 -16.99 -15.08
CA ASP A 312 -11.69 -16.33 -15.09
C ASP A 312 -12.86 -17.22 -14.66
N ALA A 313 -13.92 -16.57 -14.22
CA ALA A 313 -15.19 -17.15 -13.73
C ALA A 313 -15.03 -17.99 -12.45
N GLN A 314 -13.91 -17.87 -11.74
CA GLN A 314 -13.64 -18.57 -10.49
C GLN A 314 -13.70 -17.65 -9.26
N SER A 315 -13.72 -16.32 -9.45
CA SER A 315 -13.76 -15.38 -8.32
C SER A 315 -15.05 -15.55 -7.52
N ARG A 316 -14.88 -15.61 -6.20
CA ARG A 316 -15.98 -15.60 -5.24
C ARG A 316 -16.43 -14.20 -4.85
N ARG A 317 -15.75 -13.15 -5.37
CA ARG A 317 -16.07 -11.77 -5.09
C ARG A 317 -17.15 -11.27 -6.04
N ASP A 318 -18.32 -11.02 -5.50
CA ASP A 318 -19.47 -10.50 -6.25
C ASP A 318 -19.60 -8.96 -6.14
N TYR A 319 -19.04 -8.37 -5.07
CA TYR A 319 -19.07 -6.92 -4.84
C TYR A 319 -17.87 -6.45 -4.01
N TYR A 320 -17.64 -5.14 -4.08
CA TYR A 320 -16.61 -4.46 -3.30
C TYR A 320 -17.08 -3.07 -2.88
N HIS A 321 -16.87 -2.73 -1.60
CA HIS A 321 -17.17 -1.40 -1.06
C HIS A 321 -15.90 -0.54 -1.08
N ILE A 322 -16.02 0.66 -1.64
CA ILE A 322 -14.93 1.63 -1.78
C ILE A 322 -15.13 2.74 -0.77
N TYR A 323 -14.06 3.08 -0.06
CA TYR A 323 -14.03 4.15 0.91
C TYR A 323 -13.07 5.26 0.47
N THR A 324 -13.43 6.50 0.81
CA THR A 324 -12.54 7.67 0.74
C THR A 324 -12.48 8.26 2.14
N GLY A 325 -11.31 8.13 2.80
CA GLY A 325 -11.24 8.37 4.24
C GLY A 325 -12.27 7.50 4.98
N PRO A 326 -13.05 8.05 5.92
CA PRO A 326 -14.07 7.31 6.66
C PRO A 326 -15.38 7.12 5.90
N TYR A 327 -15.53 7.69 4.70
CA TYR A 327 -16.79 7.74 3.97
C TYR A 327 -16.93 6.60 2.98
N HIS A 328 -18.04 5.88 3.03
CA HIS A 328 -18.40 4.90 2.00
C HIS A 328 -18.71 5.64 0.69
N ALA A 329 -17.78 5.57 -0.25
CA ALA A 329 -17.81 6.35 -1.48
C ALA A 329 -18.62 5.69 -2.58
N ALA A 330 -18.39 4.41 -2.81
CA ALA A 330 -19.03 3.67 -3.88
C ALA A 330 -19.10 2.17 -3.56
N THR A 331 -19.90 1.46 -4.34
CA THR A 331 -19.92 -0.01 -4.38
C THR A 331 -19.83 -0.45 -5.82
N ILE A 332 -18.93 -1.37 -6.12
CA ILE A 332 -18.92 -2.14 -7.35
C ILE A 332 -19.60 -3.47 -7.07
N LYS A 333 -20.49 -3.89 -7.97
CA LYS A 333 -21.09 -5.22 -7.99
C LYS A 333 -21.11 -5.73 -9.43
N GLN A 334 -20.34 -6.80 -9.67
CA GLN A 334 -20.08 -7.26 -11.04
C GLN A 334 -19.48 -6.11 -11.90
N GLN A 335 -20.05 -5.82 -13.05
CA GLN A 335 -19.64 -4.74 -13.94
C GLN A 335 -20.22 -3.36 -13.59
N TYR A 336 -21.09 -3.28 -12.58
CA TYR A 336 -21.78 -2.03 -12.25
C TYR A 336 -21.17 -1.36 -11.04
N LYS A 337 -21.15 -0.03 -11.06
CA LYS A 337 -20.69 0.79 -9.95
C LYS A 337 -21.74 1.81 -9.57
N ARG A 338 -22.06 1.86 -8.28
CA ARG A 338 -22.93 2.89 -7.71
C ARG A 338 -22.14 3.76 -6.74
N VAL A 339 -22.21 5.06 -6.94
CA VAL A 339 -21.58 6.06 -6.09
C VAL A 339 -22.57 6.53 -5.03
N TRP A 340 -22.13 6.57 -3.78
CA TRP A 340 -22.91 7.00 -2.63
C TRP A 340 -22.60 8.43 -2.18
N LEU A 341 -21.40 8.93 -2.52
CA LEU A 341 -20.97 10.28 -2.18
C LEU A 341 -21.55 11.32 -3.14
N GLY A 342 -21.93 12.47 -2.58
CA GLY A 342 -22.12 13.69 -3.36
C GLY A 342 -23.51 13.99 -3.83
N GLY A 343 -24.57 13.42 -3.26
CA GLY A 343 -25.96 13.88 -3.49
C GLY A 343 -26.30 15.10 -2.64
N ARG A 344 -26.83 16.19 -3.23
CA ARG A 344 -27.61 17.15 -2.43
C ARG A 344 -28.89 16.43 -1.99
N PRO A 345 -29.35 16.62 -0.72
CA PRO A 345 -30.64 16.07 -0.30
C PRO A 345 -31.74 16.45 -1.30
N GLY A 346 -32.44 15.45 -1.82
CA GLY A 346 -33.55 15.65 -2.79
C GLY A 346 -33.15 15.72 -4.26
N LEU A 347 -31.87 15.64 -4.62
CA LEU A 347 -31.42 15.53 -6.01
C LEU A 347 -30.82 14.14 -6.26
N VAL A 348 -31.41 13.40 -7.16
CA VAL A 348 -30.87 12.14 -7.68
C VAL A 348 -29.70 12.50 -8.60
N LYS A 349 -28.47 12.25 -8.17
CA LYS A 349 -27.33 12.29 -9.08
C LYS A 349 -27.30 11.02 -9.92
N ASN A 350 -26.91 11.15 -11.18
CA ASN A 350 -26.72 10.04 -12.11
C ASN A 350 -25.37 9.32 -11.87
N ASP A 351 -25.17 8.84 -10.65
CA ASP A 351 -23.91 8.26 -10.21
C ASP A 351 -23.99 6.72 -10.24
N PHE A 352 -24.46 6.18 -11.35
CA PHE A 352 -24.49 4.75 -11.62
C PHE A 352 -23.85 4.47 -12.98
N TYR A 353 -22.89 3.56 -13.02
CA TYR A 353 -22.07 3.30 -14.21
C TYR A 353 -22.10 1.81 -14.57
N ASP A 354 -22.06 1.51 -15.87
CA ASP A 354 -21.68 0.21 -16.41
C ASP A 354 -20.21 0.32 -16.83
N LEU A 355 -19.32 -0.28 -16.05
CA LEU A 355 -17.88 -0.18 -16.25
C LEU A 355 -17.36 -0.88 -17.51
N TYR A 356 -18.17 -1.78 -18.12
CA TYR A 356 -17.81 -2.39 -19.40
C TYR A 356 -18.12 -1.44 -20.57
N GLN A 357 -19.18 -0.66 -20.48
CA GLN A 357 -19.55 0.31 -21.51
C GLN A 357 -18.92 1.69 -21.28
N ASP A 358 -18.71 2.05 -20.03
CA ASP A 358 -18.14 3.34 -19.61
C ASP A 358 -17.05 3.16 -18.54
N PRO A 359 -15.91 2.54 -18.90
CA PRO A 359 -14.82 2.31 -17.95
C PRO A 359 -14.18 3.59 -17.41
N ARG A 360 -14.48 4.74 -18.03
CA ARG A 360 -14.01 6.06 -17.60
C ARG A 360 -15.00 6.81 -16.71
N GLU A 361 -16.15 6.21 -16.40
CA GLU A 361 -17.17 6.81 -15.51
C GLU A 361 -17.57 8.24 -15.95
N MET A 362 -17.74 8.45 -17.25
CA MET A 362 -18.05 9.75 -17.85
C MET A 362 -19.55 10.02 -17.97
N ARG A 363 -20.37 8.98 -17.96
CA ARG A 363 -21.80 9.05 -18.22
C ARG A 363 -22.61 8.31 -17.15
N GLY A 364 -22.81 8.96 -16.01
CA GLY A 364 -23.71 8.42 -14.99
C GLY A 364 -25.15 8.30 -15.51
N MET A 365 -25.71 7.09 -15.46
CA MET A 365 -27.01 6.76 -16.06
C MET A 365 -27.98 6.12 -15.05
N MET A 366 -28.18 6.77 -13.92
CA MET A 366 -28.99 6.24 -12.81
C MET A 366 -30.39 5.75 -13.24
N ALA A 367 -31.07 6.51 -14.11
CA ALA A 367 -32.42 6.18 -14.54
C ALA A 367 -32.51 4.91 -15.41
N GLN A 368 -31.44 4.58 -16.13
CA GLN A 368 -31.41 3.37 -16.98
C GLN A 368 -31.16 2.11 -16.16
N PHE A 369 -30.64 2.24 -14.95
CA PHE A 369 -30.26 1.15 -14.07
C PHE A 369 -31.17 1.00 -12.83
N LEU A 370 -32.41 1.47 -12.90
CA LEU A 370 -33.40 1.36 -11.80
C LEU A 370 -33.57 -0.09 -11.32
N TRP A 371 -33.49 -1.03 -12.22
CA TRP A 371 -33.59 -2.46 -11.92
C TRP A 371 -32.43 -2.96 -11.02
N ALA A 372 -31.26 -2.32 -11.07
CA ALA A 372 -30.08 -2.69 -10.29
C ALA A 372 -30.08 -2.06 -8.88
N TRP A 373 -30.95 -1.09 -8.59
CA TRP A 373 -30.94 -0.40 -7.29
C TRP A 373 -31.17 -1.34 -6.12
N GLY A 374 -32.14 -2.25 -6.24
CA GLY A 374 -32.45 -3.20 -5.18
C GLY A 374 -31.24 -4.02 -4.73
N PRO A 375 -30.52 -4.69 -5.63
CA PRO A 375 -29.29 -5.41 -5.30
C PRO A 375 -28.24 -4.53 -4.63
N PHE A 376 -28.00 -3.30 -5.08
CA PHE A 376 -27.05 -2.38 -4.45
C PHE A 376 -27.50 -1.91 -3.07
N ASP A 377 -28.79 -1.56 -2.93
CA ASP A 377 -29.36 -1.18 -1.63
C ASP A 377 -29.31 -2.33 -0.62
N MET A 378 -29.45 -3.57 -1.10
CA MET A 378 -29.37 -4.75 -0.26
C MET A 378 -27.94 -4.95 0.28
N VAL A 379 -26.90 -4.91 -0.59
CA VAL A 379 -25.52 -5.08 -0.14
C VAL A 379 -25.06 -3.93 0.73
N LYS A 380 -25.51 -2.69 0.42
CA LYS A 380 -25.21 -1.52 1.27
C LYS A 380 -25.85 -1.66 2.66
N ARG A 381 -27.14 -1.96 2.74
CA ARG A 381 -27.82 -2.16 4.04
C ARG A 381 -27.17 -3.26 4.88
N ARG A 382 -26.81 -4.38 4.26
CA ARG A 382 -26.08 -5.45 4.92
C ARG A 382 -24.75 -4.95 5.48
N HIS A 383 -24.03 -4.18 4.67
CA HIS A 383 -22.75 -3.58 5.08
C HIS A 383 -22.93 -2.62 6.27
N ASP A 384 -23.94 -1.72 6.19
CA ASP A 384 -24.23 -0.77 7.26
C ASP A 384 -24.61 -1.51 8.57
N GLN A 385 -25.45 -2.56 8.51
CA GLN A 385 -25.79 -3.40 9.67
C GLN A 385 -24.57 -4.10 10.27
N MET A 386 -23.64 -4.55 9.42
CA MET A 386 -22.40 -5.14 9.90
C MET A 386 -21.50 -4.11 10.58
N ASN A 387 -21.47 -2.87 10.06
CA ASN A 387 -20.71 -1.77 10.66
C ASN A 387 -21.31 -1.32 12.01
N GLU A 388 -22.64 -1.37 12.16
CA GLU A 388 -23.30 -1.15 13.47
C GLU A 388 -22.92 -2.22 14.48
N LYS A 389 -22.88 -3.49 14.04
CA LYS A 389 -22.53 -4.63 14.92
C LYS A 389 -21.02 -4.66 15.26
N TYR A 390 -20.19 -4.27 14.32
CA TYR A 390 -18.73 -4.22 14.43
C TYR A 390 -18.26 -2.81 14.03
N PRO A 391 -18.32 -1.85 14.94
CA PRO A 391 -17.92 -0.46 14.67
C PRO A 391 -16.48 -0.37 14.18
N PHE A 392 -16.19 0.68 13.41
CA PHE A 392 -14.85 0.96 12.98
C PHE A 392 -13.94 1.26 14.15
N THR A 393 -12.75 0.71 14.12
CA THR A 393 -11.71 1.04 15.07
C THR A 393 -11.25 2.48 14.79
N PRO A 394 -11.17 3.35 15.82
CA PRO A 394 -10.58 4.67 15.63
C PRO A 394 -9.09 4.54 15.33
N THR A 395 -8.55 5.54 14.63
CA THR A 395 -7.11 5.60 14.38
C THR A 395 -6.36 5.54 15.72
N ARG A 396 -5.38 4.67 15.80
CA ARG A 396 -4.53 4.55 16.99
C ARG A 396 -3.55 5.72 17.01
N HIS A 397 -3.47 6.40 18.13
CA HIS A 397 -2.51 7.46 18.37
C HIS A 397 -1.70 7.16 19.63
N ASP A 398 -0.39 7.36 19.51
CA ASP A 398 0.56 7.29 20.62
C ASP A 398 1.72 8.24 20.33
N VAL A 399 2.75 8.21 21.16
CA VAL A 399 3.96 9.02 20.95
C VAL A 399 4.64 8.58 19.66
N PRO A 400 4.89 9.51 18.72
CA PRO A 400 5.63 9.20 17.51
C PRO A 400 7.00 8.59 17.85
N PHE A 401 7.44 7.66 17.03
CA PHE A 401 8.77 7.07 17.19
C PHE A 401 9.84 8.15 17.07
N VAL A 402 10.56 8.32 18.15
CA VAL A 402 11.59 9.33 18.31
C VAL A 402 12.88 8.71 18.91
N GLY A 403 12.95 7.39 18.91
CA GLY A 403 14.01 6.60 19.54
C GLY A 403 15.31 6.50 18.76
N ILE A 404 15.47 7.28 17.71
CA ILE A 404 16.64 7.29 16.84
C ILE A 404 17.78 8.02 17.53
N GLU A 405 18.94 7.37 17.62
CA GLU A 405 20.08 7.92 18.37
C GLU A 405 20.71 9.13 17.67
N ASN A 406 20.63 9.20 16.35
CA ASN A 406 21.33 10.20 15.52
C ASN A 406 20.43 11.30 14.97
N LEU A 407 19.51 11.80 15.77
CA LEU A 407 18.66 12.89 15.38
C LEU A 407 19.46 14.19 15.12
N ARG A 408 19.00 14.96 14.12
CA ARG A 408 19.46 16.34 13.90
C ARG A 408 19.25 17.17 15.17
N PRO A 409 20.16 18.11 15.51
CA PRO A 409 20.02 18.92 16.71
C PRO A 409 18.64 19.60 16.84
N GLU A 410 18.12 20.14 15.74
CA GLU A 410 16.82 20.78 15.65
C GLU A 410 15.69 19.79 15.94
N SER A 411 15.80 18.58 15.43
CA SER A 411 14.84 17.51 15.65
C SER A 411 14.80 17.02 17.10
N LYS A 412 15.90 17.11 17.84
CA LYS A 412 15.93 16.80 19.29
C LYS A 412 15.07 17.76 20.10
N VAL A 413 15.12 19.04 19.78
CA VAL A 413 14.27 20.06 20.44
C VAL A 413 12.80 19.79 20.18
N TYR A 414 12.45 19.46 18.94
CA TYR A 414 11.09 19.11 18.55
C TYR A 414 10.61 17.83 19.25
N GLN A 415 11.44 16.80 19.32
CA GLN A 415 11.21 15.56 20.03
C GLN A 415 10.86 15.79 21.52
N GLU A 416 11.63 16.65 22.20
CA GLU A 416 11.34 16.99 23.59
C GLU A 416 10.01 17.72 23.74
N THR A 417 9.67 18.56 22.78
CA THR A 417 8.41 19.31 22.76
C THR A 417 7.23 18.35 22.60
N ILE A 418 7.30 17.42 21.66
CA ILE A 418 6.26 16.39 21.46
C ILE A 418 6.09 15.56 22.74
N ARG A 419 7.18 15.04 23.30
CA ARG A 419 7.14 14.26 24.53
C ARG A 419 6.46 15.02 25.68
N LYS A 420 6.76 16.30 25.83
CA LYS A 420 6.12 17.16 26.85
C LYS A 420 4.64 17.36 26.56
N THR A 421 4.27 17.59 25.32
CA THR A 421 2.88 17.84 24.91
C THR A 421 2.02 16.59 25.07
N MET A 422 2.52 15.43 24.68
CA MET A 422 1.79 14.15 24.79
C MET A 422 1.71 13.63 26.22
N ASN A 423 2.62 14.03 27.11
CA ASN A 423 2.58 13.65 28.53
C ASN A 423 1.73 14.57 29.41
N VAL A 424 1.30 15.72 28.93
CA VAL A 424 0.43 16.66 29.68
C VAL A 424 -1.05 16.21 29.71
N GLY A 425 -1.41 15.20 28.93
CA GLY A 425 -2.77 14.63 28.88
C GLY A 425 -2.92 13.25 29.57
N LYS A 426 -1.90 12.77 30.24
CA LYS A 426 -1.93 11.63 31.17
C LYS A 426 -1.81 12.15 32.59
#